data_bf4846bf6c164f1e12ad19107e9c5550
#
_entry.id   bf4846bf6c164f1e12ad19107e9c5550
#
_cell.length_a   1.000
_cell.length_b   1.000
_cell.length_c   1.000
_cell.angle_alpha   90.00
_cell.angle_beta   90.00
_cell.angle_gamma   90.00
#
_symmetry.space_group_name_H-M   'P 1'
#
loop_
_entity.id
_entity.type
_entity.pdbx_description
1 polymer ?
#
loop_
_entity_poly.entity_id
_entity_poly.type
_entity_poly.pdbx_seq_one_letter_code
_entity_poly.pdbx_strand_id
1 'polypeptide(L)'
;MTLHISQPQYQRIQEILETAYPQEGCGVLVGQRVFEARAVAPQPTVQPPSTLQEVCRQVVQLIPVANAWEPGLLDEIDMGRAAPVGGSHPSNGGAKVNHSAPLPSSATHGAHDRYWIAPTDLLRIQTQARDQGLEILGIVHSHPDHPAVPSACDRRLAWPVYSYLIASVCGGRVVDMQSWRLNAAQQFEPEIICLAQGQNS
;
A
#
# COMPACT_ATOMS: atom_id res chain seq x y z
N MET A 1 10.37 7.99 -7.40
CA MET A 1 8.92 8.16 -7.49
C MET A 1 8.40 8.93 -6.31
N THR A 2 7.35 9.74 -6.47
CA THR A 2 6.87 10.63 -5.41
C THR A 2 5.36 10.49 -5.22
N LEU A 3 4.92 10.54 -3.96
CA LEU A 3 3.51 10.61 -3.59
C LEU A 3 3.18 12.07 -3.23
N HIS A 4 2.35 12.73 -4.04
CA HIS A 4 1.94 14.11 -3.84
C HIS A 4 0.64 14.15 -3.03
N ILE A 5 0.68 14.82 -1.90
CA ILE A 5 -0.46 14.98 -0.97
C ILE A 5 -0.60 16.48 -0.70
N SER A 6 -1.81 17.03 -0.78
CA SER A 6 -2.02 18.43 -0.37
C SER A 6 -1.97 18.54 1.17
N GLN A 7 -1.63 19.73 1.67
CA GLN A 7 -1.60 19.97 3.11
C GLN A 7 -2.93 19.64 3.82
N PRO A 8 -4.10 20.02 3.28
CA PRO A 8 -5.38 19.62 3.89
C PRO A 8 -5.61 18.11 3.91
N GLN A 9 -5.20 17.39 2.85
CA GLN A 9 -5.31 15.93 2.83
C GLN A 9 -4.39 15.27 3.85
N TYR A 10 -3.17 15.78 3.99
CA TYR A 10 -2.22 15.28 4.99
C TYR A 10 -2.77 15.46 6.41
N GLN A 11 -3.33 16.62 6.74
CA GLN A 11 -3.99 16.87 8.02
C GLN A 11 -5.19 15.94 8.23
N ARG A 12 -5.98 15.73 7.19
CA ARG A 12 -7.13 14.80 7.26
C ARG A 12 -6.71 13.36 7.51
N ILE A 13 -5.60 12.92 6.93
CA ILE A 13 -5.01 11.60 7.22
C ILE A 13 -4.64 11.51 8.70
N GLN A 14 -3.96 12.52 9.24
CA GLN A 14 -3.57 12.55 10.65
C GLN A 14 -4.80 12.43 11.57
N GLU A 15 -5.84 13.25 11.36
CA GLU A 15 -7.06 13.22 12.16
C GLU A 15 -7.73 11.84 12.19
N ILE A 16 -7.81 11.17 11.04
CA ILE A 16 -8.43 9.84 10.93
C ILE A 16 -7.62 8.81 11.70
N LEU A 17 -6.30 8.82 11.55
CA LEU A 17 -5.42 7.84 12.20
C LEU A 17 -5.32 8.08 13.71
N GLU A 18 -5.31 9.33 14.17
CA GLU A 18 -5.35 9.69 15.58
C GLU A 18 -6.68 9.27 16.25
N THR A 19 -7.80 9.41 15.51
CA THR A 19 -9.13 9.02 16.01
C THR A 19 -9.27 7.50 16.18
N ALA A 20 -8.56 6.72 15.38
CA ALA A 20 -8.60 5.25 15.46
C ALA A 20 -7.83 4.70 16.67
N TYR A 21 -6.86 5.46 17.20
CA TYR A 21 -6.03 5.02 18.33
C TYR A 21 -6.89 4.56 19.52
N PRO A 22 -6.59 3.45 20.22
CA PRO A 22 -5.35 2.63 20.13
C PRO A 22 -5.37 1.50 19.10
N GLN A 23 -6.33 1.48 18.20
CA GLN A 23 -6.38 0.52 17.09
C GLN A 23 -5.65 1.07 15.86
N GLU A 24 -5.22 0.19 14.97
CA GLU A 24 -4.75 0.61 13.65
C GLU A 24 -5.89 1.22 12.84
N GLY A 25 -5.78 2.51 12.54
CA GLY A 25 -6.64 3.17 11.57
C GLY A 25 -6.19 2.85 10.15
N CYS A 26 -7.12 2.77 9.20
CA CYS A 26 -6.78 2.56 7.80
C CYS A 26 -7.69 3.30 6.82
N GLY A 27 -7.21 3.44 5.58
CA GLY A 27 -7.91 4.10 4.50
C GLY A 27 -7.30 3.85 3.14
N VAL A 28 -7.96 4.33 2.11
CA VAL A 28 -7.56 4.17 0.72
C VAL A 28 -7.26 5.53 0.10
N LEU A 29 -6.09 5.66 -0.51
CA LEU A 29 -5.69 6.84 -1.27
C LEU A 29 -6.16 6.69 -2.70
N VAL A 30 -6.96 7.63 -3.17
CA VAL A 30 -7.51 7.67 -4.53
C VAL A 30 -6.99 8.91 -5.25
N GLY A 31 -6.66 8.78 -6.53
CA GLY A 31 -6.13 9.88 -7.31
C GLY A 31 -5.70 9.48 -8.71
N GLN A 32 -4.64 10.12 -9.21
CA GLN A 32 -4.13 9.92 -10.57
C GLN A 32 -2.63 9.61 -10.55
N ARG A 33 -2.20 8.72 -11.44
CA ARG A 33 -0.78 8.57 -11.77
C ARG A 33 -0.41 9.50 -12.89
N VAL A 34 0.69 10.22 -12.72
CA VAL A 34 1.23 11.12 -13.73
C VAL A 34 2.38 10.44 -14.43
N PHE A 35 2.33 10.43 -15.77
CA PHE A 35 3.33 9.82 -16.62
C PHE A 35 3.99 10.89 -17.49
N GLU A 36 5.29 10.79 -17.66
CA GLU A 36 6.05 11.61 -18.59
C GLU A 36 6.71 10.74 -19.67
N ALA A 37 6.83 11.29 -20.88
CA ALA A 37 7.59 10.64 -21.94
C ALA A 37 9.08 10.71 -21.59
N ARG A 38 9.73 9.56 -21.43
CA ARG A 38 11.17 9.52 -21.26
C ARG A 38 11.84 9.94 -22.58
N ALA A 39 12.57 11.04 -22.56
CA ALA A 39 13.46 11.40 -23.66
C ALA A 39 14.58 10.34 -23.74
N VAL A 40 14.48 9.42 -24.68
CA VAL A 40 15.59 8.52 -25.02
C VAL A 40 16.54 9.32 -25.89
N ALA A 41 17.81 9.39 -25.49
CA ALA A 41 18.86 10.00 -26.33
C ALA A 41 18.80 9.37 -27.74
N PRO A 42 18.88 10.17 -28.82
CA PRO A 42 18.70 9.66 -30.17
C PRO A 42 19.79 8.62 -30.51
N GLN A 43 19.38 7.37 -30.64
CA GLN A 43 20.18 6.32 -31.22
C GLN A 43 19.88 6.28 -32.74
N PRO A 44 20.89 6.15 -33.64
CA PRO A 44 20.71 6.40 -35.06
C PRO A 44 19.95 5.33 -35.85
N THR A 45 19.47 4.27 -35.25
CA THR A 45 18.75 3.20 -35.97
C THR A 45 17.67 2.58 -35.10
N VAL A 46 16.41 2.85 -35.42
CA VAL A 46 15.17 2.35 -34.83
C VAL A 46 14.63 3.28 -33.69
N GLN A 47 13.51 3.92 -33.98
CA GLN A 47 12.72 4.60 -32.91
C GLN A 47 12.14 3.55 -31.97
N PRO A 48 12.58 3.44 -30.70
CA PRO A 48 11.83 2.68 -29.72
C PRO A 48 10.54 3.44 -29.41
N PRO A 49 9.46 2.74 -29.13
CA PRO A 49 8.24 3.39 -28.65
C PRO A 49 8.57 4.24 -27.42
N SER A 50 8.06 5.48 -27.38
CA SER A 50 8.20 6.36 -26.23
C SER A 50 7.64 5.64 -25.01
N THR A 51 8.53 5.16 -24.13
CA THR A 51 8.13 4.47 -22.91
C THR A 51 7.67 5.53 -21.92
N LEU A 52 6.37 5.55 -21.61
CA LEU A 52 5.85 6.39 -20.54
C LEU A 52 6.41 5.88 -19.22
N GLN A 53 6.98 6.78 -18.44
CA GLN A 53 7.45 6.49 -17.08
C GLN A 53 6.55 7.19 -16.08
N GLU A 54 6.02 6.44 -15.11
CA GLU A 54 5.29 7.03 -13.99
C GLU A 54 6.28 7.87 -13.17
N VAL A 55 5.97 9.17 -13.02
CA VAL A 55 6.84 10.11 -12.31
C VAL A 55 6.30 10.46 -10.93
N CYS A 56 4.98 10.56 -10.77
CA CYS A 56 4.37 10.79 -9.47
C CYS A 56 2.95 10.26 -9.39
N ARG A 57 2.45 10.15 -8.16
CA ARG A 57 1.07 9.83 -7.79
C ARG A 57 0.46 11.03 -7.09
N GLN A 58 -0.58 11.60 -7.67
CA GLN A 58 -1.26 12.74 -7.10
C GLN A 58 -2.52 12.28 -6.35
N VAL A 59 -2.49 12.36 -5.04
CA VAL A 59 -3.66 12.04 -4.20
C VAL A 59 -4.71 13.14 -4.39
N VAL A 60 -5.93 12.71 -4.71
CA VAL A 60 -7.11 13.59 -4.84
C VAL A 60 -8.02 13.41 -3.63
N GLN A 61 -8.17 12.20 -3.15
CA GLN A 61 -9.09 11.86 -2.07
C GLN A 61 -8.51 10.80 -1.14
N LEU A 62 -8.78 10.93 0.17
CA LEU A 62 -8.64 9.86 1.15
C LEU A 62 -10.04 9.32 1.47
N ILE A 63 -10.21 8.01 1.39
CA ILE A 63 -11.43 7.32 1.79
C ILE A 63 -11.12 6.50 3.04
N PRO A 64 -11.59 6.92 4.23
CA PRO A 64 -11.47 6.12 5.45
C PRO A 64 -12.24 4.81 5.29
N VAL A 65 -11.68 3.73 5.82
CA VAL A 65 -12.35 2.43 5.88
C VAL A 65 -12.25 1.86 7.29
N ALA A 66 -13.23 1.03 7.65
CA ALA A 66 -13.18 0.32 8.92
C ALA A 66 -12.02 -0.71 8.88
N ASN A 67 -11.31 -0.84 9.99
CA ASN A 67 -10.38 -1.95 10.17
C ASN A 67 -11.19 -3.23 10.42
N ALA A 68 -11.25 -4.08 9.42
CA ALA A 68 -11.99 -5.35 9.45
C ALA A 68 -11.10 -6.53 9.90
N TRP A 69 -10.03 -6.26 10.64
CA TRP A 69 -9.16 -7.31 11.14
C TRP A 69 -9.86 -8.17 12.20
N GLU A 70 -9.80 -9.49 12.00
CA GLU A 70 -10.27 -10.50 12.94
C GLU A 70 -9.19 -11.56 13.20
N PRO A 71 -9.11 -12.12 14.42
CA PRO A 71 -8.21 -13.23 14.71
C PRO A 71 -8.50 -14.45 13.80
N GLY A 72 -7.45 -15.05 13.23
CA GLY A 72 -7.59 -16.18 12.30
C GLY A 72 -7.65 -15.79 10.81
N LEU A 73 -7.84 -14.54 10.49
CA LEU A 73 -7.97 -14.05 9.10
C LEU A 73 -6.77 -14.43 8.21
N LEU A 74 -5.54 -14.41 8.74
CA LEU A 74 -4.34 -14.79 7.97
C LEU A 74 -4.34 -16.27 7.62
N ASP A 75 -4.87 -17.12 8.48
CA ASP A 75 -4.93 -18.57 8.24
C ASP A 75 -5.90 -18.86 7.08
N GLU A 76 -7.00 -18.13 7.01
CA GLU A 76 -7.96 -18.23 5.89
C GLU A 76 -7.36 -17.72 4.57
N ILE A 77 -6.63 -16.63 4.59
CA ILE A 77 -5.97 -16.07 3.41
C ILE A 77 -4.91 -17.04 2.87
N ASP A 78 -4.15 -17.71 3.74
CA ASP A 78 -3.14 -18.69 3.35
C ASP A 78 -3.76 -19.93 2.74
N MET A 79 -4.86 -20.42 3.28
CA MET A 79 -5.60 -21.54 2.70
C MET A 79 -6.17 -21.21 1.31
N GLY A 80 -6.63 -19.97 1.09
CA GLY A 80 -7.11 -19.50 -0.22
C GLY A 80 -5.99 -19.31 -1.25
N ARG A 81 -4.75 -19.07 -0.84
CA ARG A 81 -3.55 -18.97 -1.70
C ARG A 81 -2.93 -20.31 -2.05
N ALA A 82 -3.25 -21.37 -1.34
CA ALA A 82 -2.65 -22.72 -1.47
C ALA A 82 -3.23 -23.58 -2.60
N ALA A 83 -4.02 -23.04 -3.52
CA ALA A 83 -4.48 -23.78 -4.70
C ALA A 83 -3.76 -23.33 -5.98
N PRO A 84 -2.61 -23.90 -6.36
CA PRO A 84 -2.19 -23.86 -7.76
C PRO A 84 -3.09 -24.84 -8.52
N VAL A 85 -3.82 -24.31 -9.51
CA VAL A 85 -4.48 -25.11 -10.54
C VAL A 85 -3.44 -26.06 -11.15
N GLY A 86 -3.72 -27.37 -11.08
CA GLY A 86 -2.81 -28.41 -11.50
C GLY A 86 -2.36 -28.28 -12.95
N GLY A 87 -1.06 -28.30 -13.12
CA GLY A 87 -0.35 -28.54 -14.36
C GLY A 87 0.76 -29.52 -14.04
N SER A 88 0.57 -30.80 -14.37
CA SER A 88 1.57 -31.86 -14.28
C SER A 88 2.75 -31.53 -15.20
N HIS A 89 3.94 -31.30 -14.63
CA HIS A 89 5.21 -31.45 -15.31
C HIS A 89 6.25 -32.15 -14.44
N PRO A 90 7.10 -33.04 -15.00
CA PRO A 90 7.92 -33.94 -14.24
C PRO A 90 9.15 -33.27 -13.62
N SER A 91 9.51 -33.84 -12.48
CA SER A 91 10.67 -33.60 -11.64
C SER A 91 11.98 -33.33 -12.37
N ASN A 92 12.66 -32.21 -12.04
CA ASN A 92 14.12 -32.22 -12.01
C ASN A 92 14.59 -31.43 -10.78
N GLY A 93 15.55 -32.00 -10.05
CA GLY A 93 15.99 -31.56 -8.75
C GLY A 93 16.58 -30.15 -8.72
N GLY A 94 16.11 -29.34 -7.81
CA GLY A 94 16.60 -28.01 -7.54
C GLY A 94 16.30 -27.57 -6.12
N ALA A 95 17.33 -27.20 -5.41
CA ALA A 95 17.50 -26.71 -4.06
C ALA A 95 16.22 -26.27 -3.33
N LYS A 96 16.01 -26.84 -2.15
CA LYS A 96 15.03 -26.37 -1.15
C LYS A 96 15.40 -24.96 -0.73
N VAL A 97 14.67 -23.96 -1.24
CA VAL A 97 14.65 -22.63 -0.66
C VAL A 97 13.86 -22.74 0.64
N ASN A 98 14.54 -22.55 1.75
CA ASN A 98 13.92 -22.45 3.07
C ASN A 98 13.03 -21.21 3.09
N HIS A 99 11.75 -21.38 2.86
CA HIS A 99 10.77 -20.33 3.12
C HIS A 99 10.53 -20.23 4.61
N SER A 100 11.05 -19.16 5.17
CA SER A 100 10.57 -18.39 6.32
C SER A 100 10.04 -19.17 7.52
N ALA A 101 10.58 -18.84 8.69
CA ALA A 101 9.98 -19.19 9.97
C ALA A 101 8.47 -18.86 9.95
N PRO A 102 7.61 -19.72 10.49
CA PRO A 102 6.20 -19.41 10.62
C PRO A 102 6.04 -18.10 11.41
N LEU A 103 5.22 -17.20 10.89
CA LEU A 103 4.80 -16.03 11.66
C LEU A 103 4.14 -16.51 12.96
N PRO A 104 4.30 -15.80 14.08
CA PRO A 104 3.58 -16.14 15.31
C PRO A 104 2.08 -16.22 15.01
N SER A 105 1.42 -17.19 15.61
CA SER A 105 0.00 -17.49 15.33
C SER A 105 -0.88 -16.26 15.41
N SER A 106 -1.80 -16.09 14.47
CA SER A 106 -2.74 -14.98 14.38
C SER A 106 -3.59 -14.77 15.65
N ALA A 107 -3.66 -15.75 16.52
CA ALA A 107 -4.43 -15.71 17.76
C ALA A 107 -3.94 -14.69 18.80
N THR A 108 -2.73 -14.14 18.65
CA THR A 108 -2.16 -13.15 19.59
C THR A 108 -2.23 -11.71 19.09
N HIS A 109 -2.67 -11.50 17.84
CA HIS A 109 -2.74 -10.19 17.19
C HIS A 109 -4.18 -9.70 17.07
N GLY A 110 -4.38 -8.42 17.37
CA GLY A 110 -5.69 -7.76 17.29
C GLY A 110 -5.67 -6.55 16.36
N ALA A 111 -6.78 -5.83 16.29
CA ALA A 111 -6.89 -4.60 15.50
C ALA A 111 -5.98 -3.45 15.99
N HIS A 112 -5.29 -3.62 17.12
CA HIS A 112 -4.31 -2.67 17.65
C HIS A 112 -2.91 -2.79 17.02
N ASP A 113 -2.60 -3.92 16.37
CA ASP A 113 -1.32 -4.20 15.73
C ASP A 113 -1.45 -4.84 14.34
N ARG A 114 -2.65 -4.81 13.78
CA ARG A 114 -2.99 -5.31 12.44
C ARG A 114 -4.16 -4.56 11.84
N TYR A 115 -4.16 -4.39 10.55
CA TYR A 115 -5.31 -3.92 9.82
C TYR A 115 -5.67 -4.85 8.66
N TRP A 116 -6.94 -4.81 8.30
CA TRP A 116 -7.47 -5.46 7.11
C TRP A 116 -8.54 -4.59 6.47
N ILE A 117 -8.42 -4.33 5.18
CA ILE A 117 -9.47 -3.69 4.40
C ILE A 117 -10.30 -4.78 3.74
N ALA A 118 -11.60 -4.82 4.01
CA ALA A 118 -12.48 -5.80 3.42
C ALA A 118 -12.45 -5.72 1.88
N PRO A 119 -12.36 -6.85 1.16
CA PRO A 119 -12.36 -6.86 -0.31
C PRO A 119 -13.56 -6.16 -0.93
N THR A 120 -14.72 -6.22 -0.28
CA THR A 120 -15.94 -5.53 -0.67
C THR A 120 -15.78 -4.01 -0.64
N ASP A 121 -15.07 -3.46 0.35
CA ASP A 121 -14.77 -2.03 0.43
C ASP A 121 -13.79 -1.62 -0.66
N LEU A 122 -12.72 -2.38 -0.89
CA LEU A 122 -11.79 -2.10 -1.99
C LEU A 122 -12.50 -2.10 -3.34
N LEU A 123 -13.38 -3.08 -3.60
CA LEU A 123 -14.14 -3.16 -4.85
C LEU A 123 -15.08 -1.97 -5.02
N ARG A 124 -15.79 -1.58 -3.96
CA ARG A 124 -16.67 -0.41 -3.95
C ARG A 124 -15.89 0.86 -4.24
N ILE A 125 -14.75 1.06 -3.56
CA ILE A 125 -13.88 2.24 -3.74
C ILE A 125 -13.30 2.26 -5.15
N GLN A 126 -12.83 1.13 -5.67
CA GLN A 126 -12.30 1.03 -7.03
C GLN A 126 -13.34 1.41 -8.07
N THR A 127 -14.59 0.97 -7.89
CA THR A 127 -15.69 1.32 -8.79
C THR A 127 -15.97 2.83 -8.75
N GLN A 128 -16.10 3.40 -7.55
CA GLN A 128 -16.34 4.84 -7.37
C GLN A 128 -15.19 5.70 -7.94
N ALA A 129 -13.94 5.29 -7.73
CA ALA A 129 -12.78 5.99 -8.27
C ALA A 129 -12.80 5.98 -9.81
N ARG A 130 -13.03 4.82 -10.41
CA ARG A 130 -13.11 4.66 -11.87
C ARG A 130 -14.21 5.54 -12.49
N ASP A 131 -15.38 5.63 -11.86
CA ASP A 131 -16.49 6.46 -12.35
C ASP A 131 -16.15 7.95 -12.35
N GLN A 132 -15.15 8.36 -11.55
CA GLN A 132 -14.59 9.72 -11.48
C GLN A 132 -13.33 9.91 -12.34
N GLY A 133 -12.91 8.92 -13.12
CA GLY A 133 -11.64 8.94 -13.85
C GLY A 133 -10.40 8.88 -12.95
N LEU A 134 -10.56 8.34 -11.75
CA LEU A 134 -9.50 8.16 -10.74
C LEU A 134 -9.20 6.67 -10.54
N GLU A 135 -8.14 6.39 -9.79
CA GLU A 135 -7.73 5.04 -9.42
C GLU A 135 -7.26 4.97 -7.96
N ILE A 136 -7.23 3.75 -7.41
CA ILE A 136 -6.60 3.53 -6.11
C ILE A 136 -5.08 3.65 -6.29
N LEU A 137 -4.47 4.61 -5.59
CA LEU A 137 -3.04 4.85 -5.60
C LEU A 137 -2.31 4.12 -4.48
N GLY A 138 -2.98 3.90 -3.34
CA GLY A 138 -2.34 3.32 -2.19
C GLY A 138 -3.25 3.08 -1.01
N ILE A 139 -2.64 2.53 0.02
CA ILE A 139 -3.25 2.25 1.32
C ILE A 139 -2.56 3.11 2.36
N VAL A 140 -3.33 3.67 3.28
CA VAL A 140 -2.81 4.32 4.48
C VAL A 140 -3.22 3.51 5.70
N HIS A 141 -2.31 3.37 6.68
CA HIS A 141 -2.63 2.81 7.98
C HIS A 141 -1.72 3.37 9.07
N SER A 142 -2.08 3.15 10.31
CA SER A 142 -1.30 3.59 11.47
C SER A 142 -0.69 2.41 12.23
N HIS A 143 0.45 2.68 12.85
CA HIS A 143 1.10 1.81 13.82
C HIS A 143 1.00 2.46 15.22
N PRO A 144 0.05 2.04 16.08
CA PRO A 144 -0.05 2.54 17.45
C PRO A 144 1.21 2.21 18.26
N ASP A 145 1.87 3.25 18.79
CA ASP A 145 3.07 3.18 19.61
C ASP A 145 4.27 2.45 18.98
N HIS A 146 4.25 2.31 17.64
CA HIS A 146 5.32 1.70 16.86
C HIS A 146 5.79 2.61 15.69
N PRO A 147 7.04 2.44 15.19
CA PRO A 147 7.56 3.25 14.09
C PRO A 147 6.74 3.12 12.80
N ALA A 148 6.80 4.16 11.94
CA ALA A 148 6.19 4.20 10.61
C ALA A 148 6.96 3.34 9.58
N VAL A 149 7.33 2.10 9.93
CA VAL A 149 8.12 1.17 9.12
C VAL A 149 7.30 -0.08 8.84
N PRO A 150 7.25 -0.56 7.59
CA PRO A 150 6.45 -1.72 7.23
C PRO A 150 6.81 -2.97 8.03
N SER A 151 5.82 -3.64 8.58
CA SER A 151 5.95 -4.90 9.28
C SER A 151 6.08 -6.09 8.29
N ALA A 152 6.38 -7.28 8.82
CA ALA A 152 6.34 -8.50 8.02
C ALA A 152 4.92 -8.82 7.52
N CYS A 153 3.89 -8.46 8.29
CA CYS A 153 2.50 -8.61 7.89
C CYS A 153 2.15 -7.68 6.73
N ASP A 154 2.53 -6.38 6.81
CA ASP A 154 2.31 -5.43 5.72
C ASP A 154 2.92 -5.94 4.42
N ARG A 155 4.17 -6.41 4.47
CA ARG A 155 4.85 -6.95 3.29
C ARG A 155 4.14 -8.17 2.70
N ARG A 156 3.57 -9.04 3.54
CA ARG A 156 2.87 -10.25 3.09
C ARG A 156 1.56 -9.91 2.37
N LEU A 157 0.87 -8.87 2.83
CA LEU A 157 -0.42 -8.45 2.30
C LEU A 157 -0.30 -7.39 1.20
N ALA A 158 0.89 -6.82 1.00
CA ALA A 158 1.10 -5.73 0.07
C ALA A 158 1.03 -6.14 -1.41
N TRP A 159 0.56 -5.22 -2.23
CA TRP A 159 0.50 -5.31 -3.69
C TRP A 159 1.47 -4.32 -4.32
N PRO A 160 2.30 -4.74 -5.29
CA PRO A 160 3.35 -3.88 -5.87
C PRO A 160 2.84 -2.60 -6.54
N VAL A 161 1.55 -2.56 -6.88
CA VAL A 161 0.92 -1.43 -7.59
C VAL A 161 0.61 -0.25 -6.68
N TYR A 162 0.62 -0.44 -5.35
CA TYR A 162 0.19 0.57 -4.38
C TYR A 162 1.36 1.25 -3.67
N SER A 163 1.13 2.51 -3.26
CA SER A 163 1.91 3.16 -2.21
C SER A 163 1.33 2.79 -0.84
N TYR A 164 2.20 2.66 0.16
CA TYR A 164 1.82 2.36 1.54
C TYR A 164 2.25 3.51 2.43
N LEU A 165 1.29 4.34 2.81
CA LEU A 165 1.51 5.46 3.71
C LEU A 165 1.28 4.99 5.15
N ILE A 166 2.35 4.90 5.93
CA ILE A 166 2.33 4.40 7.29
C ILE A 166 2.57 5.55 8.26
N ALA A 167 1.74 5.67 9.28
CA ALA A 167 1.91 6.66 10.33
C ALA A 167 2.21 6.00 11.68
N SER A 168 3.21 6.49 12.36
CA SER A 168 3.44 6.22 13.79
C SER A 168 2.52 7.09 14.62
N VAL A 169 1.64 6.47 15.43
CA VAL A 169 0.70 7.17 16.31
C VAL A 169 1.03 6.85 17.76
N CYS A 170 1.71 7.76 18.44
CA CYS A 170 2.12 7.60 19.83
C CYS A 170 1.19 8.40 20.76
N GLY A 171 0.59 7.71 21.74
CA GLY A 171 -0.34 8.35 22.68
C GLY A 171 -1.49 9.09 22.01
N GLY A 172 -1.99 8.60 20.86
CA GLY A 172 -3.07 9.20 20.10
C GLY A 172 -2.65 10.40 19.21
N ARG A 173 -1.34 10.60 18.95
CA ARG A 173 -0.83 11.65 18.07
C ARG A 173 0.10 11.08 17.02
N VAL A 174 -0.08 11.52 15.78
CA VAL A 174 0.85 11.19 14.69
C VAL A 174 2.18 11.90 14.94
N VAL A 175 3.25 11.13 15.11
CA VAL A 175 4.61 11.62 15.36
C VAL A 175 5.53 11.45 14.16
N ASP A 176 5.21 10.54 13.24
CA ASP A 176 5.94 10.30 11.99
C ASP A 176 4.98 9.74 10.93
N MET A 177 5.28 10.00 9.66
CA MET A 177 4.51 9.44 8.53
C MET A 177 5.44 9.24 7.35
N GLN A 178 5.52 8.01 6.86
CA GLN A 178 6.42 7.61 5.77
C GLN A 178 5.66 6.86 4.68
N SER A 179 6.06 7.04 3.42
CA SER A 179 5.52 6.30 2.29
C SER A 179 6.50 5.24 1.81
N TRP A 180 5.96 4.09 1.43
CA TRP A 180 6.70 2.91 1.04
C TRP A 180 6.11 2.28 -0.22
N ARG A 181 6.94 1.60 -1.01
CA ARG A 181 6.52 0.81 -2.16
C ARG A 181 7.26 -0.52 -2.22
N LEU A 182 6.59 -1.55 -2.73
CA LEU A 182 7.28 -2.80 -3.03
C LEU A 182 8.08 -2.68 -4.33
N ASN A 183 9.34 -3.09 -4.29
CA ASN A 183 10.18 -3.29 -5.47
C ASN A 183 9.93 -4.66 -6.12
N ALA A 184 10.63 -4.94 -7.22
CA ALA A 184 10.51 -6.20 -7.94
C ALA A 184 10.92 -7.44 -7.10
N ALA A 185 11.73 -7.25 -6.06
CA ALA A 185 12.14 -8.29 -5.11
C ALA A 185 11.16 -8.46 -3.93
N GLN A 186 9.99 -7.84 -3.99
CA GLN A 186 8.98 -7.84 -2.92
C GLN A 186 9.53 -7.28 -1.58
N GLN A 187 10.39 -6.27 -1.67
CA GLN A 187 10.91 -5.54 -0.53
C GLN A 187 10.40 -4.11 -0.55
N PHE A 188 10.06 -3.57 0.61
CA PHE A 188 9.68 -2.18 0.73
C PHE A 188 10.89 -1.25 0.57
N GLU A 189 10.70 -0.24 -0.26
CA GLU A 189 11.63 0.89 -0.44
C GLU A 189 10.91 2.19 -0.10
N PRO A 190 11.62 3.17 0.50
CA PRO A 190 11.03 4.46 0.81
C PRO A 190 10.56 5.18 -0.46
N GLU A 191 9.39 5.80 -0.37
CA GLU A 191 8.84 6.68 -1.40
C GLU A 191 8.78 8.12 -0.84
N ILE A 192 9.17 9.09 -1.65
CA ILE A 192 9.18 10.49 -1.23
C ILE A 192 7.74 11.02 -1.13
N ILE A 193 7.37 11.62 -0.01
CA ILE A 193 6.14 12.38 0.14
C ILE A 193 6.42 13.84 -0.23
N CYS A 194 5.69 14.37 -1.23
CA CYS A 194 5.69 15.77 -1.57
C CYS A 194 4.41 16.44 -1.05
N LEU A 195 4.55 17.34 -0.09
CA LEU A 195 3.43 18.14 0.40
C LEU A 195 3.21 19.33 -0.54
N ALA A 196 2.12 19.30 -1.31
CA ALA A 196 1.73 20.43 -2.12
C ALA A 196 1.05 21.48 -1.24
N GLN A 197 1.54 22.73 -1.31
CA GLN A 197 0.80 23.86 -0.74
C GLN A 197 -0.52 24.01 -1.50
N GLY A 198 -1.65 24.04 -0.78
CA GLY A 198 -2.95 24.27 -1.40
C GLY A 198 -2.91 25.58 -2.18
N GLN A 199 -3.18 25.54 -3.49
CA GLN A 199 -3.48 26.77 -4.23
C GLN A 199 -4.80 27.28 -3.66
N ASN A 200 -4.73 28.38 -2.92
CA ASN A 200 -5.91 29.17 -2.58
C ASN A 200 -6.46 29.72 -3.89
N SER A 201 -7.56 29.13 -4.37
CA SER A 201 -8.40 29.69 -5.44
C SER A 201 -9.50 30.52 -4.83
#